data_cbb0f8c32b30be9856e1d71e4c3c9008
#
_entry.id   cbb0f8c32b30be9856e1d71e4c3c9008
#
_cell.length_a   1.000
_cell.length_b   1.000
_cell.length_c   1.000
_cell.angle_alpha   90.00
_cell.angle_beta   90.00
_cell.angle_gamma   90.00
#
_symmetry.space_group_name_H-M   'P 1'
#
loop_
_entity.id
_entity.type
_entity.pdbx_description
1 polymer ?
#
loop_
_entity_poly.entity_id
_entity_poly.type
_entity_poly.pdbx_seq_one_letter_code
_entity_poly.pdbx_strand_id
1 'polypeptide(L)'
;EGMQRFFKQFSFPGHIGSHVTPETPGSIHEGGELGYSVSHAFGTILDNPDLITCCVVGDGEAETGPLATAWHSNKFINPARDGAVLPVLNLNGYKIANPTILARISHEELEALFRGYGYTPYFVEGHDPAEMHQKMASVMEECVLKIKEIQRDARVHGNVYRPRWPMIILRTPKGWTGPEEVDGHKVEGFWRAHQVPMGGMHSNPEHLKKLEEWMKSYKPEELFDENGSLIPELKELNPIGPRRMGSNPHANGGLLRRALNMPAFQDYAIEMDNPGSVEFENTKALGIFMRDIMRDNPGNFRLMGPDETASNRLQNVYEVTKKAWMADFYPEDLDGSELSQDGRVMEMLSEHTLQGWLEGYLLTGRHGFFHTYEAFAHVVDSMFNQHAKWLDIC
;
A
#
# COMPACT_ATOMS: atom_id res chain seq x y z
N GLU A 1 -29.30 8.67 12.82
CA GLU A 1 -29.37 7.19 12.84
C GLU A 1 -27.98 6.56 12.68
N GLY A 2 -27.15 6.99 11.71
CA GLY A 2 -25.79 6.44 11.48
C GLY A 2 -24.87 6.58 12.69
N MET A 3 -24.80 7.76 13.29
CA MET A 3 -24.02 8.00 14.50
C MET A 3 -24.50 7.17 15.71
N GLN A 4 -25.84 6.99 15.85
CA GLN A 4 -26.40 6.14 16.90
C GLN A 4 -26.02 4.67 16.69
N ARG A 5 -25.95 4.20 15.45
CA ARG A 5 -25.45 2.86 15.12
C ARG A 5 -23.98 2.75 15.41
N PHE A 6 -23.18 3.74 15.01
CA PHE A 6 -21.74 3.79 15.27
C PHE A 6 -21.44 3.62 16.77
N PHE A 7 -22.06 4.41 17.64
CA PHE A 7 -21.85 4.31 19.09
C PHE A 7 -22.28 2.97 19.71
N LYS A 8 -23.20 2.25 19.07
CA LYS A 8 -23.66 0.93 19.53
C LYS A 8 -22.86 -0.23 18.98
N GLN A 9 -22.22 -0.05 17.84
CA GLN A 9 -21.67 -1.14 17.03
C GLN A 9 -20.16 -1.06 16.85
N PHE A 10 -19.52 0.01 17.31
CA PHE A 10 -18.08 0.18 17.20
C PHE A 10 -17.33 -0.98 17.86
N SER A 11 -16.39 -1.58 17.15
CA SER A 11 -15.60 -2.75 17.57
C SER A 11 -16.42 -3.99 17.99
N PHE A 12 -17.69 -4.06 17.63
CA PHE A 12 -18.49 -5.26 17.84
C PHE A 12 -18.32 -6.23 16.67
N PRO A 13 -18.23 -7.55 16.90
CA PRO A 13 -18.03 -8.53 15.81
C PRO A 13 -19.06 -8.38 14.69
N GLY A 14 -18.60 -8.30 13.45
CA GLY A 14 -19.43 -8.11 12.27
C GLY A 14 -19.96 -6.69 12.04
N HIS A 15 -19.43 -5.70 12.77
CA HIS A 15 -19.82 -4.30 12.67
C HIS A 15 -18.62 -3.39 12.36
N ILE A 16 -18.64 -2.16 12.86
CA ILE A 16 -17.60 -1.17 12.55
C ILE A 16 -16.31 -1.50 13.30
N GLY A 17 -15.25 -1.82 12.59
CA GLY A 17 -13.92 -2.07 13.13
C GLY A 17 -13.20 -0.80 13.60
N SER A 18 -12.19 -0.97 14.44
CA SER A 18 -11.31 0.12 14.91
C SER A 18 -10.25 0.54 13.89
N HIS A 19 -10.02 -0.29 12.89
CA HIS A 19 -9.04 -0.05 11.81
C HIS A 19 -9.75 -0.06 10.46
N VAL A 20 -9.14 0.60 9.48
CA VAL A 20 -9.59 0.52 8.08
C VAL A 20 -9.35 -0.91 7.58
N THR A 21 -10.38 -1.47 6.96
CA THR A 21 -10.40 -2.84 6.43
C THR A 21 -10.91 -2.84 4.99
N PRO A 22 -10.81 -3.95 4.26
CA PRO A 22 -11.41 -4.09 2.93
C PRO A 22 -12.90 -3.80 2.88
N GLU A 23 -13.64 -3.96 3.97
CA GLU A 23 -15.05 -3.59 4.09
C GLU A 23 -15.27 -2.07 4.01
N THR A 24 -14.25 -1.26 4.28
CA THR A 24 -14.32 0.20 4.12
C THR A 24 -14.33 0.54 2.64
N PRO A 25 -15.39 1.16 2.11
CA PRO A 25 -15.52 1.43 0.68
C PRO A 25 -14.32 2.19 0.11
N GLY A 26 -13.64 1.61 -0.86
CA GLY A 26 -12.47 2.18 -1.52
C GLY A 26 -11.12 1.81 -0.91
N SER A 27 -11.11 1.12 0.23
CA SER A 27 -9.90 0.54 0.80
C SER A 27 -9.64 -0.86 0.22
N ILE A 28 -8.38 -1.20 0.05
CA ILE A 28 -7.93 -2.52 -0.42
C ILE A 28 -6.91 -3.16 0.53
N HIS A 29 -6.57 -2.48 1.62
CA HIS A 29 -5.58 -2.93 2.59
C HIS A 29 -6.21 -3.03 3.98
N GLU A 30 -5.85 -4.07 4.71
CA GLU A 30 -6.16 -4.20 6.14
C GLU A 30 -5.12 -3.44 6.94
N GLY A 31 -5.56 -2.45 7.73
CA GLY A 31 -4.67 -1.51 8.42
C GLY A 31 -4.17 -1.95 9.79
N GLY A 32 -4.63 -3.09 10.32
CA GLY A 32 -4.29 -3.56 11.66
C GLY A 32 -2.87 -4.14 11.79
N GLU A 33 -2.33 -4.71 10.74
CA GLU A 33 -0.97 -5.22 10.71
C GLU A 33 -0.02 -4.25 10.02
N LEU A 34 0.98 -3.78 10.77
CA LEU A 34 1.88 -2.72 10.33
C LEU A 34 3.03 -3.26 9.47
N GLY A 35 3.40 -2.49 8.45
CA GLY A 35 4.60 -2.74 7.64
C GLY A 35 4.33 -3.10 6.18
N TYR A 36 3.08 -3.22 5.76
CA TYR A 36 2.72 -3.76 4.45
C TYR A 36 2.03 -2.77 3.50
N SER A 37 1.58 -1.62 3.99
CA SER A 37 0.82 -0.65 3.20
C SER A 37 1.54 -0.21 1.92
N VAL A 38 2.83 0.12 2.01
CA VAL A 38 3.61 0.58 0.85
C VAL A 38 3.80 -0.54 -0.18
N SER A 39 4.15 -1.76 0.23
CA SER A 39 4.30 -2.88 -0.70
C SER A 39 3.00 -3.24 -1.40
N HIS A 40 1.87 -3.27 -0.67
CA HIS A 40 0.53 -3.45 -1.27
C HIS A 40 0.22 -2.35 -2.28
N ALA A 41 0.45 -1.08 -1.93
CA ALA A 41 0.22 0.03 -2.84
C ALA A 41 1.03 -0.09 -4.14
N PHE A 42 2.30 -0.49 -4.05
CA PHE A 42 3.12 -0.74 -5.25
C PHE A 42 2.61 -1.94 -6.06
N GLY A 43 2.12 -2.98 -5.41
CA GLY A 43 1.49 -4.11 -6.09
C GLY A 43 0.30 -3.69 -6.95
N THR A 44 -0.54 -2.78 -6.46
CA THR A 44 -1.76 -2.34 -7.16
C THR A 44 -1.49 -1.65 -8.49
N ILE A 45 -0.36 -0.96 -8.60
CA ILE A 45 -0.05 -0.14 -9.78
C ILE A 45 0.72 -0.90 -10.86
N LEU A 46 1.18 -2.11 -10.59
CA LEU A 46 1.85 -2.95 -11.58
C LEU A 46 0.87 -3.30 -12.71
N ASP A 47 1.27 -3.05 -13.96
CA ASP A 47 0.45 -3.23 -15.16
C ASP A 47 -0.92 -2.48 -15.14
N ASN A 48 -1.01 -1.42 -14.31
CA ASN A 48 -2.15 -0.51 -14.22
C ASN A 48 -1.70 0.93 -14.53
N PRO A 49 -1.37 1.26 -15.78
CA PRO A 49 -0.68 2.50 -16.13
C PRO A 49 -1.40 3.77 -15.73
N ASP A 50 -2.73 3.76 -15.67
CA ASP A 50 -3.53 4.94 -15.37
C ASP A 50 -3.89 5.08 -13.88
N LEU A 51 -3.51 4.09 -13.06
CA LEU A 51 -3.78 4.10 -11.63
C LEU A 51 -2.75 4.94 -10.88
N ILE A 52 -3.23 5.84 -10.02
CA ILE A 52 -2.43 6.48 -8.97
C ILE A 52 -2.99 6.01 -7.64
N THR A 53 -2.20 5.25 -6.89
CA THR A 53 -2.58 4.76 -5.57
C THR A 53 -2.04 5.71 -4.50
N CYS A 54 -2.93 6.31 -3.71
CA CYS A 54 -2.55 7.06 -2.52
C CYS A 54 -2.32 6.08 -1.37
N CYS A 55 -1.14 6.12 -0.76
CA CYS A 55 -0.77 5.26 0.35
C CYS A 55 -0.47 6.10 1.59
N VAL A 56 -1.38 6.11 2.55
CA VAL A 56 -1.15 6.78 3.84
C VAL A 56 -0.40 5.84 4.77
N VAL A 57 0.77 6.28 5.23
CA VAL A 57 1.69 5.50 6.06
C VAL A 57 1.86 6.19 7.41
N GLY A 58 1.58 5.50 8.50
CA GLY A 58 1.89 6.00 9.84
C GLY A 58 3.39 6.04 10.10
N ASP A 59 3.86 7.05 10.83
CA ASP A 59 5.27 7.18 11.21
C ASP A 59 5.75 6.04 12.14
N GLY A 60 4.85 5.43 12.91
CA GLY A 60 5.11 4.20 13.65
C GLY A 60 5.26 2.99 12.74
N GLU A 61 4.40 2.84 11.73
CA GLU A 61 4.53 1.79 10.72
C GLU A 61 5.83 1.90 9.94
N ALA A 62 6.28 3.13 9.65
CA ALA A 62 7.52 3.41 8.93
C ALA A 62 8.80 2.89 9.64
N GLU A 63 8.70 2.54 10.93
CA GLU A 63 9.82 1.92 11.69
C GLU A 63 9.90 0.41 11.50
N THR A 64 8.89 -0.24 10.91
CA THR A 64 8.91 -1.70 10.72
C THR A 64 9.91 -2.10 9.64
N GLY A 65 10.56 -3.26 9.82
CA GLY A 65 11.50 -3.81 8.85
C GLY A 65 10.91 -3.99 7.46
N PRO A 66 9.70 -4.60 7.33
CA PRO A 66 9.04 -4.76 6.03
C PRO A 66 8.81 -3.42 5.31
N LEU A 67 8.34 -2.39 6.00
CA LEU A 67 8.08 -1.11 5.37
C LEU A 67 9.37 -0.35 5.02
N ALA A 68 10.40 -0.43 5.85
CA ALA A 68 11.69 0.19 5.55
C ALA A 68 12.28 -0.33 4.23
N THR A 69 12.09 -1.61 3.93
CA THR A 69 12.51 -2.22 2.67
C THR A 69 11.57 -1.84 1.51
N ALA A 70 10.28 -1.73 1.77
CA ALA A 70 9.28 -1.43 0.75
C ALA A 70 9.46 -0.06 0.07
N TRP A 71 10.14 0.91 0.71
CA TRP A 71 10.50 2.19 0.08
C TRP A 71 11.34 2.02 -1.20
N HIS A 72 12.06 0.89 -1.35
CA HIS A 72 12.82 0.60 -2.56
C HIS A 72 11.97 0.16 -3.75
N SER A 73 10.69 -0.11 -3.58
CA SER A 73 9.78 -0.56 -4.65
C SER A 73 9.79 0.35 -5.88
N ASN A 74 10.05 1.64 -5.72
CA ASN A 74 10.13 2.60 -6.81
C ASN A 74 11.25 2.33 -7.83
N LYS A 75 12.22 1.43 -7.51
CA LYS A 75 13.30 0.99 -8.42
C LYS A 75 12.87 -0.14 -9.37
N PHE A 76 11.61 -0.57 -9.26
CA PHE A 76 11.04 -1.66 -10.06
C PHE A 76 9.87 -1.19 -10.94
N ILE A 77 9.49 0.08 -10.84
CA ILE A 77 8.32 0.64 -11.51
C ILE A 77 8.71 1.32 -12.81
N ASN A 78 8.20 0.78 -13.91
CA ASN A 78 8.40 1.37 -15.23
C ASN A 78 7.26 2.37 -15.53
N PRO A 79 7.53 3.70 -15.61
CA PRO A 79 6.49 4.71 -15.82
C PRO A 79 5.78 4.60 -17.17
N ALA A 80 6.32 3.84 -18.11
CA ALA A 80 5.67 3.63 -19.40
C ALA A 80 4.47 2.68 -19.31
N ARG A 81 4.51 1.68 -18.41
CA ARG A 81 3.49 0.62 -18.34
C ARG A 81 2.84 0.44 -16.97
N ASP A 82 3.49 0.89 -15.92
CA ASP A 82 2.96 0.81 -14.56
C ASP A 82 2.32 2.14 -14.17
N GLY A 83 1.47 2.11 -13.14
CA GLY A 83 0.91 3.30 -12.53
C GLY A 83 1.91 4.02 -11.64
N ALA A 84 1.41 4.73 -10.63
CA ALA A 84 2.23 5.41 -9.65
C ALA A 84 1.67 5.28 -8.24
N VAL A 85 2.55 5.27 -7.24
CA VAL A 85 2.17 5.41 -5.84
C VAL A 85 2.50 6.81 -5.38
N LEU A 86 1.55 7.48 -4.71
CA LEU A 86 1.77 8.70 -3.96
C LEU A 86 1.77 8.38 -2.47
N PRO A 87 2.93 8.18 -1.84
CA PRO A 87 3.01 7.97 -0.41
C PRO A 87 2.73 9.27 0.35
N VAL A 88 1.95 9.17 1.43
CA VAL A 88 1.71 10.23 2.40
C VAL A 88 2.17 9.73 3.77
N LEU A 89 3.34 10.14 4.21
CA LEU A 89 3.82 9.83 5.55
C LEU A 89 3.09 10.70 6.55
N ASN A 90 2.22 10.10 7.36
CA ASN A 90 1.52 10.76 8.45
C ASN A 90 2.44 10.85 9.68
N LEU A 91 3.21 11.93 9.76
CA LEU A 91 4.22 12.17 10.77
C LEU A 91 3.60 12.90 11.98
N ASN A 92 2.88 12.17 12.81
CA ASN A 92 2.23 12.72 14.00
C ASN A 92 3.11 12.70 15.27
N GLY A 93 4.22 12.00 15.24
CA GLY A 93 5.27 12.06 16.25
C GLY A 93 5.22 11.00 17.34
N TYR A 94 4.17 10.16 17.41
CA TYR A 94 4.01 9.18 18.47
C TYR A 94 3.40 7.87 18.01
N LYS A 95 3.90 6.78 18.59
CA LYS A 95 3.29 5.44 18.59
C LYS A 95 2.23 5.34 19.71
N ILE A 96 1.96 4.14 20.17
CA ILE A 96 1.00 3.88 21.26
C ILE A 96 1.40 4.58 22.58
N ALA A 97 2.70 4.55 22.91
CA ALA A 97 3.21 5.09 24.18
C ALA A 97 4.57 5.81 24.04
N ASN A 98 5.20 5.75 22.86
CA ASN A 98 6.55 6.29 22.64
C ASN A 98 6.58 7.22 21.44
N PRO A 99 7.54 8.16 21.38
CA PRO A 99 7.81 8.93 20.17
C PRO A 99 8.27 8.03 19.03
N THR A 100 8.03 8.47 17.80
CA THR A 100 8.57 7.82 16.59
C THR A 100 9.96 8.33 16.27
N ILE A 101 10.79 7.49 15.65
CA ILE A 101 12.17 7.83 15.27
C ILE A 101 12.16 8.97 14.25
N LEU A 102 11.34 8.85 13.20
CA LEU A 102 11.28 9.84 12.12
C LEU A 102 10.85 11.24 12.60
N ALA A 103 10.10 11.34 13.70
CA ALA A 103 9.73 12.60 14.28
C ALA A 103 10.78 13.19 15.25
N ARG A 104 11.91 12.53 15.43
CA ARG A 104 13.02 12.94 16.33
C ARG A 104 14.34 13.16 15.61
N ILE A 105 14.34 13.04 14.28
CA ILE A 105 15.45 13.48 13.44
C ILE A 105 15.18 14.88 12.89
N SER A 106 16.19 15.58 12.41
CA SER A 106 16.03 16.92 11.84
C SER A 106 15.26 16.90 10.52
N HIS A 107 14.75 18.04 10.10
CA HIS A 107 14.07 18.19 8.81
C HIS A 107 15.01 17.79 7.66
N GLU A 108 16.24 18.26 7.69
CA GLU A 108 17.26 17.98 6.68
C GLU A 108 17.62 16.50 6.62
N GLU A 109 17.71 15.83 7.77
CA GLU A 109 17.98 14.39 7.85
C GLU A 109 16.81 13.57 7.30
N LEU A 110 15.57 13.96 7.61
CA LEU A 110 14.36 13.33 7.09
C LEU A 110 14.25 13.52 5.56
N GLU A 111 14.51 14.71 5.06
CA GLU A 111 14.55 14.99 3.62
C GLU A 111 15.63 14.15 2.92
N ALA A 112 16.83 14.10 3.48
CA ALA A 112 17.94 13.33 2.93
C ALA A 112 17.62 11.83 2.88
N LEU A 113 16.97 11.29 3.91
CA LEU A 113 16.53 9.90 3.97
C LEU A 113 15.61 9.54 2.78
N PHE A 114 14.55 10.30 2.57
CA PHE A 114 13.61 10.00 1.50
C PHE A 114 14.16 10.32 0.10
N ARG A 115 15.04 11.32 -0.01
CA ARG A 115 15.81 11.53 -1.25
C ARG A 115 16.72 10.36 -1.58
N GLY A 116 17.34 9.75 -0.57
CA GLY A 116 18.14 8.51 -0.70
C GLY A 116 17.29 7.33 -1.15
N TYR A 117 16.06 7.21 -0.68
CA TYR A 117 15.12 6.21 -1.17
C TYR A 117 14.63 6.48 -2.61
N GLY A 118 14.90 7.63 -3.19
CA GLY A 118 14.52 7.96 -4.57
C GLY A 118 13.20 8.72 -4.69
N TYR A 119 12.79 9.43 -3.63
CA TYR A 119 11.63 10.30 -3.64
C TYR A 119 12.01 11.78 -3.68
N THR A 120 11.04 12.62 -4.02
CA THR A 120 11.06 14.07 -3.79
C THR A 120 10.02 14.34 -2.71
N PRO A 121 10.43 14.55 -1.44
CA PRO A 121 9.48 14.82 -0.37
C PRO A 121 8.96 16.28 -0.43
N TYR A 122 7.65 16.41 -0.25
CA TYR A 122 6.92 17.66 -0.10
C TYR A 122 6.39 17.74 1.33
N PHE A 123 6.69 18.81 2.04
CA PHE A 123 6.30 18.96 3.44
C PHE A 123 5.01 19.76 3.57
N VAL A 124 4.04 19.20 4.28
CA VAL A 124 2.79 19.83 4.70
C VAL A 124 2.77 19.80 6.21
N GLU A 125 3.05 20.95 6.84
CA GLU A 125 3.28 21.02 8.28
C GLU A 125 2.44 22.14 8.92
N GLY A 126 1.87 21.85 10.08
CA GLY A 126 1.08 22.81 10.84
C GLY A 126 0.02 22.18 11.72
N HIS A 127 -0.88 23.01 12.23
CA HIS A 127 -1.96 22.61 13.14
C HIS A 127 -3.27 23.40 12.91
N ASP A 128 -3.25 24.50 12.14
CA ASP A 128 -4.50 25.17 11.77
C ASP A 128 -5.21 24.38 10.66
N PRO A 129 -6.46 23.93 10.88
CA PRO A 129 -7.15 23.09 9.91
C PRO A 129 -7.36 23.74 8.55
N ALA A 130 -7.72 25.02 8.51
CA ALA A 130 -8.00 25.71 7.25
C ALA A 130 -6.72 25.88 6.42
N GLU A 131 -5.63 26.30 7.07
CA GLU A 131 -4.32 26.43 6.44
C GLU A 131 -3.79 25.07 5.95
N MET A 132 -3.90 24.03 6.77
CA MET A 132 -3.45 22.69 6.43
C MET A 132 -4.21 22.09 5.25
N HIS A 133 -5.53 22.30 5.18
CA HIS A 133 -6.33 21.85 4.04
C HIS A 133 -5.89 22.54 2.74
N GLN A 134 -5.61 23.85 2.76
CA GLN A 134 -5.15 24.57 1.58
C GLN A 134 -3.75 24.12 1.14
N LYS A 135 -2.82 23.98 2.08
CA LYS A 135 -1.48 23.44 1.81
C LYS A 135 -1.55 22.03 1.20
N MET A 136 -2.34 21.15 1.82
CA MET A 136 -2.46 19.77 1.36
C MET A 136 -3.08 19.70 -0.04
N ALA A 137 -4.11 20.48 -0.33
CA ALA A 137 -4.74 20.54 -1.64
C ALA A 137 -3.74 20.98 -2.72
N SER A 138 -2.97 22.04 -2.47
CA SER A 138 -1.96 22.54 -3.39
C SER A 138 -0.85 21.54 -3.64
N VAL A 139 -0.33 20.91 -2.57
CA VAL A 139 0.77 19.94 -2.69
C VAL A 139 0.30 18.65 -3.37
N MET A 140 -0.92 18.18 -3.08
CA MET A 140 -1.48 17.02 -3.78
C MET A 140 -1.63 17.27 -5.29
N GLU A 141 -2.12 18.44 -5.68
CA GLU A 141 -2.20 18.82 -7.09
C GLU A 141 -0.82 18.81 -7.75
N GLU A 142 0.17 19.44 -7.13
CA GLU A 142 1.56 19.45 -7.61
C GLU A 142 2.13 18.02 -7.76
N CYS A 143 1.94 17.18 -6.77
CA CYS A 143 2.39 15.77 -6.82
C CYS A 143 1.73 15.00 -7.96
N VAL A 144 0.41 15.15 -8.16
CA VAL A 144 -0.31 14.49 -9.24
C VAL A 144 0.15 15.00 -10.61
N LEU A 145 0.35 16.31 -10.76
CA LEU A 145 0.89 16.88 -12.00
C LEU A 145 2.29 16.35 -12.30
N LYS A 146 3.15 16.24 -11.28
CA LYS A 146 4.50 15.68 -11.43
C LYS A 146 4.48 14.20 -11.82
N ILE A 147 3.61 13.40 -11.23
CA ILE A 147 3.41 12.00 -11.64
C ILE A 147 3.00 11.92 -13.11
N LYS A 148 2.02 12.72 -13.52
CA LYS A 148 1.55 12.74 -14.92
C LYS A 148 2.62 13.23 -15.90
N GLU A 149 3.49 14.17 -15.50
CA GLU A 149 4.64 14.62 -16.30
C GLU A 149 5.61 13.45 -16.52
N ILE A 150 6.01 12.73 -15.45
CA ILE A 150 6.89 11.56 -15.53
C ILE A 150 6.30 10.49 -16.46
N GLN A 151 5.02 10.17 -16.29
CA GLN A 151 4.34 9.18 -17.12
C GLN A 151 4.24 9.61 -18.59
N ARG A 152 3.95 10.88 -18.85
CA ARG A 152 3.89 11.42 -20.22
C ARG A 152 5.27 11.40 -20.87
N ASP A 153 6.32 11.74 -20.16
CA ASP A 153 7.68 11.70 -20.68
C ASP A 153 8.08 10.30 -21.11
N ALA A 154 7.77 9.30 -20.30
CA ALA A 154 8.01 7.90 -20.62
C ALA A 154 7.15 7.38 -21.79
N ARG A 155 5.85 7.71 -21.82
CA ARG A 155 4.87 7.12 -22.77
C ARG A 155 4.83 7.83 -24.13
N VAL A 156 5.02 9.15 -24.14
CA VAL A 156 4.92 9.96 -25.36
C VAL A 156 6.29 10.22 -25.96
N HIS A 157 7.29 10.47 -25.14
CA HIS A 157 8.64 10.81 -25.60
C HIS A 157 9.61 9.63 -25.57
N GLY A 158 9.20 8.50 -24.98
CA GLY A 158 10.04 7.30 -24.91
C GLY A 158 11.19 7.39 -23.91
N ASN A 159 11.19 8.40 -23.04
CA ASN A 159 12.22 8.63 -22.04
C ASN A 159 11.99 7.76 -20.81
N VAL A 160 12.30 6.48 -20.93
CA VAL A 160 12.14 5.52 -19.81
C VAL A 160 13.40 5.53 -18.96
N TYR A 161 13.29 6.12 -17.79
CA TYR A 161 14.34 6.18 -16.77
C TYR A 161 13.75 6.03 -15.37
N ARG A 162 14.57 5.86 -14.36
CA ARG A 162 14.14 5.87 -12.97
C ARG A 162 13.87 7.31 -12.52
N PRO A 163 12.61 7.72 -12.38
CA PRO A 163 12.29 9.06 -11.90
C PRO A 163 12.46 9.16 -10.38
N ARG A 164 12.52 10.38 -9.87
CA ARG A 164 12.26 10.67 -8.46
C ARG A 164 10.77 10.94 -8.29
N TRP A 165 10.07 9.96 -7.72
CA TRP A 165 8.64 10.07 -7.50
C TRP A 165 8.33 11.06 -6.37
N PRO A 166 7.26 11.85 -6.45
CA PRO A 166 6.84 12.69 -5.34
C PRO A 166 6.32 11.86 -4.17
N MET A 167 6.48 12.38 -2.97
CA MET A 167 5.81 11.91 -1.76
C MET A 167 5.48 13.08 -0.85
N ILE A 168 4.50 12.92 0.04
CA ILE A 168 4.09 13.94 0.98
C ILE A 168 4.51 13.53 2.40
N ILE A 169 5.08 14.46 3.16
CA ILE A 169 5.31 14.33 4.59
C ILE A 169 4.32 15.26 5.28
N LEU A 170 3.27 14.67 5.84
CA LEU A 170 2.20 15.38 6.54
C LEU A 170 2.53 15.39 8.03
N ARG A 171 2.98 16.52 8.55
CA ARG A 171 3.32 16.69 9.95
C ARG A 171 2.23 17.49 10.68
N THR A 172 1.46 16.79 11.50
CA THR A 172 0.39 17.33 12.35
C THR A 172 0.49 16.80 13.76
N PRO A 173 -0.11 17.45 14.77
CA PRO A 173 -0.14 16.90 16.13
C PRO A 173 -0.88 15.56 16.18
N LYS A 174 -0.39 14.61 16.96
CA LYS A 174 -1.15 13.38 17.24
C LYS A 174 -2.44 13.71 17.97
N GLY A 175 -3.56 13.11 17.54
CA GLY A 175 -4.89 13.44 18.09
C GLY A 175 -5.34 14.85 17.71
N TRP A 176 -4.86 15.35 16.58
CA TRP A 176 -5.16 16.68 16.03
C TRP A 176 -6.66 16.96 16.04
N THR A 177 -7.00 18.19 16.49
CA THR A 177 -8.38 18.65 16.76
C THR A 177 -9.10 17.97 17.93
N GLY A 178 -8.41 17.09 18.64
CA GLY A 178 -8.91 16.51 19.90
C GLY A 178 -8.75 17.44 21.09
N PRO A 179 -9.11 16.98 22.30
CA PRO A 179 -8.87 17.75 23.51
C PRO A 179 -7.37 17.99 23.73
N GLU A 180 -6.99 19.21 24.04
CA GLU A 180 -5.60 19.54 24.36
C GLU A 180 -5.13 18.84 25.65
N GLU A 181 -6.05 18.77 26.65
CA GLU A 181 -5.77 18.23 27.98
C GLU A 181 -6.99 17.52 28.57
N VAL A 182 -6.74 16.43 29.29
CA VAL A 182 -7.73 15.70 30.11
C VAL A 182 -7.10 15.41 31.46
N ASP A 183 -7.81 15.72 32.58
CA ASP A 183 -7.36 15.47 33.94
C ASP A 183 -5.99 16.08 34.29
N GLY A 184 -5.67 17.25 33.75
CA GLY A 184 -4.38 17.90 33.94
C GLY A 184 -3.22 17.30 33.14
N HIS A 185 -3.52 16.42 32.18
CA HIS A 185 -2.53 15.77 31.35
C HIS A 185 -2.70 16.12 29.88
N LYS A 186 -1.60 16.48 29.22
CA LYS A 186 -1.56 16.75 27.78
C LYS A 186 -2.02 15.53 26.99
N VAL A 187 -2.94 15.75 26.01
CA VAL A 187 -3.49 14.74 25.10
C VAL A 187 -3.12 15.06 23.66
N GLU A 188 -3.62 16.17 23.09
CA GLU A 188 -3.25 16.55 21.74
C GLU A 188 -1.73 16.77 21.58
N GLY A 189 -1.14 16.26 20.52
CA GLY A 189 0.31 16.31 20.27
C GLY A 189 1.12 15.43 21.22
N PHE A 190 0.49 14.43 21.83
CA PHE A 190 1.16 13.50 22.75
C PHE A 190 0.62 12.07 22.61
N TRP A 191 1.39 11.08 23.09
CA TRP A 191 1.02 9.66 22.97
C TRP A 191 -0.34 9.31 23.62
N ARG A 192 -0.78 10.06 24.64
CA ARG A 192 -2.07 9.81 25.30
C ARG A 192 -3.26 9.93 24.35
N ALA A 193 -3.14 10.67 23.25
CA ALA A 193 -4.18 10.74 22.23
C ALA A 193 -4.42 9.39 21.52
N HIS A 194 -3.48 8.45 21.58
CA HIS A 194 -3.66 7.10 21.05
C HIS A 194 -4.53 6.22 21.95
N GLN A 195 -4.49 6.47 23.24
CA GLN A 195 -5.25 5.71 24.24
C GLN A 195 -6.64 6.32 24.40
N VAL A 196 -7.43 5.80 25.34
CA VAL A 196 -8.75 6.33 25.64
C VAL A 196 -8.58 7.45 26.70
N PRO A 197 -8.40 8.72 26.29
CA PRO A 197 -8.10 9.79 27.24
C PRO A 197 -9.27 10.14 28.16
N MET A 198 -10.49 9.82 27.74
CA MET A 198 -11.72 10.04 28.50
C MET A 198 -12.41 8.69 28.71
N GLY A 199 -12.04 7.98 29.76
CA GLY A 199 -12.67 6.72 30.17
C GLY A 199 -13.85 6.92 31.13
N GLY A 200 -14.66 5.87 31.31
CA GLY A 200 -15.70 5.85 32.30
C GLY A 200 -16.84 6.84 32.09
N MET A 201 -17.26 7.12 30.88
CA MET A 201 -18.30 8.09 30.51
C MET A 201 -19.62 7.90 31.29
N HIS A 202 -19.94 6.67 31.67
CA HIS A 202 -21.15 6.35 32.45
C HIS A 202 -21.05 6.74 33.93
N SER A 203 -19.84 6.91 34.45
CA SER A 203 -19.56 7.17 35.87
C SER A 203 -18.83 8.47 36.14
N ASN A 204 -18.29 9.13 35.11
CA ASN A 204 -17.52 10.37 35.19
C ASN A 204 -18.21 11.50 34.41
N PRO A 205 -19.03 12.34 35.07
CA PRO A 205 -19.74 13.43 34.39
C PRO A 205 -18.83 14.48 33.77
N GLU A 206 -17.64 14.70 34.31
CA GLU A 206 -16.68 15.67 33.76
C GLU A 206 -16.11 15.19 32.43
N HIS A 207 -15.80 13.90 32.29
CA HIS A 207 -15.39 13.32 31.03
C HIS A 207 -16.51 13.37 29.99
N LEU A 208 -17.76 13.09 30.38
CA LEU A 208 -18.91 13.20 29.50
C LEU A 208 -19.08 14.64 28.96
N LYS A 209 -18.99 15.62 29.89
CA LYS A 209 -19.05 17.04 29.53
C LYS A 209 -17.92 17.44 28.55
N LYS A 210 -16.70 16.99 28.82
CA LYS A 210 -15.55 17.29 27.98
C LYS A 210 -15.70 16.64 26.59
N LEU A 211 -16.24 15.43 26.50
CA LEU A 211 -16.58 14.79 25.23
C LEU A 211 -17.63 15.60 24.45
N GLU A 212 -18.68 16.05 25.13
CA GLU A 212 -19.71 16.89 24.53
C GLU A 212 -19.14 18.21 24.01
N GLU A 213 -18.30 18.89 24.77
CA GLU A 213 -17.61 20.11 24.39
C GLU A 213 -16.72 19.88 23.15
N TRP A 214 -15.96 18.79 23.12
CA TRP A 214 -15.15 18.41 21.96
C TRP A 214 -16.00 18.15 20.72
N MET A 215 -17.06 17.35 20.83
CA MET A 215 -17.96 17.08 19.70
C MET A 215 -18.62 18.35 19.19
N LYS A 216 -19.05 19.27 20.09
CA LYS A 216 -19.62 20.57 19.73
C LYS A 216 -18.63 21.53 19.08
N SER A 217 -17.32 21.37 19.33
CA SER A 217 -16.29 22.21 18.69
C SER A 217 -16.26 22.05 17.17
N TYR A 218 -16.75 20.94 16.64
CA TYR A 218 -16.90 20.71 15.19
C TYR A 218 -18.16 21.37 14.60
N LYS A 219 -18.97 22.05 15.42
CA LYS A 219 -20.17 22.77 15.01
C LYS A 219 -21.12 21.93 14.13
N PRO A 220 -21.59 20.79 14.63
CA PRO A 220 -22.44 19.88 13.86
C PRO A 220 -23.72 20.55 13.33
N GLU A 221 -24.19 21.62 13.99
CA GLU A 221 -25.33 22.43 13.54
C GLU A 221 -25.07 23.19 12.22
N GLU A 222 -23.83 23.45 11.86
CA GLU A 222 -23.44 24.06 10.58
C GLU A 222 -23.35 22.98 9.45
N LEU A 223 -23.30 21.71 9.80
CA LEU A 223 -23.08 20.60 8.86
C LEU A 223 -24.37 19.78 8.61
N PHE A 224 -25.26 19.69 9.59
CA PHE A 224 -26.42 18.84 9.57
C PHE A 224 -27.70 19.63 9.89
N ASP A 225 -28.80 19.25 9.24
CA ASP A 225 -30.14 19.77 9.54
C ASP A 225 -30.71 19.16 10.85
N GLU A 226 -31.89 19.59 11.23
CA GLU A 226 -32.60 19.12 12.44
C GLU A 226 -32.90 17.61 12.44
N ASN A 227 -32.90 16.98 11.28
CA ASN A 227 -33.10 15.55 11.10
C ASN A 227 -31.79 14.76 11.07
N GLY A 228 -30.64 15.44 11.23
CA GLY A 228 -29.32 14.84 11.14
C GLY A 228 -28.89 14.49 9.72
N SER A 229 -29.51 15.08 8.71
CA SER A 229 -29.09 14.97 7.31
C SER A 229 -28.10 16.07 6.98
N LEU A 230 -27.07 15.73 6.18
CA LEU A 230 -26.11 16.73 5.68
C LEU A 230 -26.83 17.83 4.92
N ILE A 231 -26.47 19.11 5.17
CA ILE A 231 -27.08 20.25 4.47
C ILE A 231 -26.87 20.17 2.96
N PRO A 232 -27.76 20.77 2.14
CA PRO A 232 -27.72 20.66 0.68
C PRO A 232 -26.36 21.07 0.06
N GLU A 233 -25.79 22.17 0.52
CA GLU A 233 -24.53 22.73 0.03
C GLU A 233 -23.38 21.74 0.17
N LEU A 234 -23.34 20.98 1.27
CA LEU A 234 -22.32 19.95 1.48
C LEU A 234 -22.64 18.66 0.71
N LYS A 235 -23.93 18.36 0.47
CA LYS A 235 -24.31 17.23 -0.39
C LYS A 235 -23.81 17.38 -1.82
N GLU A 236 -23.79 18.61 -2.34
CA GLU A 236 -23.27 18.91 -3.69
C GLU A 236 -21.78 18.59 -3.84
N LEU A 237 -21.02 18.70 -2.76
CA LEU A 237 -19.59 18.36 -2.74
C LEU A 237 -19.35 16.85 -2.74
N ASN A 238 -20.36 16.04 -2.43
CA ASN A 238 -20.20 14.60 -2.35
C ASN A 238 -19.95 14.00 -3.75
N PRO A 239 -18.85 13.28 -3.94
CA PRO A 239 -18.55 12.66 -5.22
C PRO A 239 -19.65 11.65 -5.60
N ILE A 240 -20.00 11.62 -6.89
CA ILE A 240 -21.02 10.72 -7.45
C ILE A 240 -20.41 9.74 -8.45
N GLY A 241 -21.06 8.58 -8.60
CA GLY A 241 -20.66 7.56 -9.56
C GLY A 241 -19.20 7.10 -9.35
N PRO A 242 -18.40 6.97 -10.41
CA PRO A 242 -17.03 6.45 -10.34
C PRO A 242 -16.03 7.36 -9.59
N ARG A 243 -16.44 8.57 -9.22
CA ARG A 243 -15.64 9.47 -8.37
C ARG A 243 -15.66 9.05 -6.88
N ARG A 244 -16.61 8.21 -6.48
CA ARG A 244 -16.62 7.65 -5.11
C ARG A 244 -15.54 6.59 -4.98
N MET A 245 -14.79 6.59 -3.87
CA MET A 245 -13.78 5.57 -3.60
C MET A 245 -14.36 4.15 -3.71
N GLY A 246 -15.50 3.89 -3.08
CA GLY A 246 -16.19 2.59 -3.13
C GLY A 246 -16.79 2.21 -4.48
N SER A 247 -16.82 3.12 -5.46
CA SER A 247 -17.26 2.84 -6.84
C SER A 247 -16.09 2.77 -7.82
N ASN A 248 -14.86 2.96 -7.34
CA ASN A 248 -13.68 2.83 -8.16
C ASN A 248 -13.46 1.33 -8.47
N PRO A 249 -13.37 0.94 -9.75
CA PRO A 249 -13.19 -0.47 -10.10
C PRO A 249 -11.89 -1.07 -9.56
N HIS A 250 -10.84 -0.27 -9.33
CA HIS A 250 -9.60 -0.74 -8.72
C HIS A 250 -9.75 -1.10 -7.23
N ALA A 251 -10.75 -0.57 -6.54
CA ALA A 251 -11.12 -0.98 -5.19
C ALA A 251 -12.03 -2.22 -5.16
N ASN A 252 -12.32 -2.79 -6.33
CA ASN A 252 -13.07 -4.02 -6.49
C ASN A 252 -12.43 -4.88 -7.57
N GLY A 253 -11.41 -5.64 -7.21
CA GLY A 253 -10.59 -6.43 -8.11
C GLY A 253 -11.38 -7.43 -8.97
N GLY A 254 -12.56 -7.88 -8.50
CA GLY A 254 -13.45 -8.74 -9.26
C GLY A 254 -13.95 -8.12 -10.56
N LEU A 255 -14.12 -6.79 -10.61
CA LEU A 255 -14.51 -6.05 -11.81
C LEU A 255 -13.37 -5.90 -12.83
N LEU A 256 -12.13 -5.93 -12.37
CA LEU A 256 -10.92 -5.74 -13.19
C LEU A 256 -10.20 -7.04 -13.52
N ARG A 257 -10.70 -8.17 -13.03
CA ARG A 257 -10.03 -9.47 -13.20
C ARG A 257 -9.83 -9.78 -14.68
N ARG A 258 -8.59 -9.93 -15.08
CA ARG A 258 -8.21 -10.41 -16.40
C ARG A 258 -8.19 -11.93 -16.42
N ALA A 259 -8.62 -12.52 -17.52
CA ALA A 259 -8.52 -13.96 -17.69
C ALA A 259 -7.04 -14.38 -17.71
N LEU A 260 -6.74 -15.50 -17.07
CA LEU A 260 -5.44 -16.14 -17.14
C LEU A 260 -5.49 -17.25 -18.19
N ASN A 261 -4.65 -17.14 -19.21
CA ASN A 261 -4.47 -18.18 -20.22
C ASN A 261 -3.53 -19.23 -19.62
N MET A 262 -4.08 -20.39 -19.30
CA MET A 262 -3.34 -21.51 -18.74
C MET A 262 -3.07 -22.56 -19.80
N PRO A 263 -1.81 -22.96 -20.04
CA PRO A 263 -1.53 -24.13 -20.87
C PRO A 263 -2.05 -25.41 -20.17
N ALA A 264 -2.31 -26.45 -20.93
CA ALA A 264 -2.73 -27.74 -20.38
C ALA A 264 -1.60 -28.35 -19.55
N PHE A 265 -1.78 -28.49 -18.25
CA PHE A 265 -0.71 -28.97 -17.35
C PHE A 265 -0.26 -30.39 -17.68
N GLN A 266 -1.13 -31.19 -18.32
CA GLN A 266 -0.81 -32.54 -18.76
C GLN A 266 0.36 -32.58 -19.77
N ASP A 267 0.54 -31.51 -20.56
CA ASP A 267 1.63 -31.43 -21.56
C ASP A 267 3.02 -31.29 -20.92
N TYR A 268 3.06 -31.06 -19.60
CA TYR A 268 4.29 -30.96 -18.80
C TYR A 268 4.53 -32.18 -17.92
N ALA A 269 3.71 -33.21 -18.10
CA ALA A 269 3.87 -34.47 -17.36
C ALA A 269 5.17 -35.16 -17.74
N ILE A 270 5.82 -35.77 -16.75
CA ILE A 270 7.01 -36.58 -16.95
C ILE A 270 6.53 -37.99 -17.21
N GLU A 271 6.83 -38.53 -18.39
CA GLU A 271 6.52 -39.90 -18.74
C GLU A 271 7.40 -40.87 -17.95
N MET A 272 6.77 -41.84 -17.32
CA MET A 272 7.42 -42.91 -16.54
C MET A 272 6.80 -44.24 -16.89
N ASP A 273 7.59 -45.16 -17.42
CA ASP A 273 7.14 -46.53 -17.75
C ASP A 273 6.82 -47.35 -16.49
N ASN A 274 7.57 -47.10 -15.42
CA ASN A 274 7.38 -47.77 -14.14
C ASN A 274 7.66 -46.84 -12.97
N PRO A 275 7.04 -47.00 -11.81
CA PRO A 275 7.34 -46.23 -10.60
C PRO A 275 8.85 -46.27 -10.27
N GLY A 276 9.47 -45.13 -10.10
CA GLY A 276 10.89 -44.97 -9.77
C GLY A 276 11.87 -45.20 -10.94
N SER A 277 11.40 -45.31 -12.19
CA SER A 277 12.26 -45.50 -13.36
C SER A 277 12.94 -44.23 -13.85
N VAL A 278 12.49 -43.05 -13.41
CA VAL A 278 13.00 -41.73 -13.80
C VAL A 278 13.31 -40.88 -12.56
N GLU A 279 14.50 -40.31 -12.54
CA GLU A 279 14.86 -39.25 -11.59
C GLU A 279 14.67 -37.89 -12.27
N PHE A 280 13.94 -37.00 -11.64
CA PHE A 280 13.63 -35.69 -12.20
C PHE A 280 13.46 -34.63 -11.13
N GLU A 281 13.86 -33.40 -11.45
CA GLU A 281 13.65 -32.23 -10.60
C GLU A 281 12.22 -31.68 -10.85
N ASN A 282 11.31 -31.80 -9.87
CA ASN A 282 9.91 -31.37 -9.98
C ASN A 282 9.76 -29.89 -10.37
N THR A 283 10.57 -29.01 -9.77
CA THR A 283 10.54 -27.57 -10.05
C THR A 283 11.00 -27.22 -11.46
N LYS A 284 11.76 -28.09 -12.13
CA LYS A 284 12.16 -27.88 -13.53
C LYS A 284 10.97 -27.93 -14.48
N ALA A 285 10.05 -28.88 -14.30
CA ALA A 285 8.80 -28.92 -15.06
C ALA A 285 7.94 -27.69 -14.78
N LEU A 286 7.89 -27.25 -13.51
CA LEU A 286 7.23 -26.03 -13.12
C LEU A 286 7.83 -24.81 -13.81
N GLY A 287 9.17 -24.72 -13.95
CA GLY A 287 9.85 -23.62 -14.64
C GLY A 287 9.44 -23.50 -16.12
N ILE A 288 9.30 -24.62 -16.80
CA ILE A 288 8.81 -24.68 -18.20
C ILE A 288 7.34 -24.25 -18.27
N PHE A 289 6.51 -24.73 -17.36
CA PHE A 289 5.11 -24.34 -17.25
C PHE A 289 4.93 -22.84 -16.98
N MET A 290 5.71 -22.27 -16.03
CA MET A 290 5.69 -20.84 -15.72
C MET A 290 6.16 -19.99 -16.90
N ARG A 291 7.15 -20.44 -17.65
CA ARG A 291 7.58 -19.77 -18.91
C ARG A 291 6.39 -19.61 -19.86
N ASP A 292 5.65 -20.66 -20.08
CA ASP A 292 4.55 -20.65 -21.05
C ASP A 292 3.35 -19.83 -20.53
N ILE A 293 3.06 -19.88 -19.23
CA ILE A 293 2.09 -18.95 -18.62
C ILE A 293 2.53 -17.49 -18.84
N MET A 294 3.79 -17.15 -18.59
CA MET A 294 4.28 -15.78 -18.72
C MET A 294 4.25 -15.32 -20.18
N ARG A 295 4.58 -16.19 -21.14
CA ARG A 295 4.48 -15.91 -22.57
C ARG A 295 3.05 -15.60 -22.99
N ASP A 296 2.08 -16.38 -22.50
CA ASP A 296 0.68 -16.28 -22.91
C ASP A 296 -0.10 -15.20 -22.12
N ASN A 297 0.54 -14.60 -21.09
CA ASN A 297 -0.04 -13.55 -20.24
C ASN A 297 0.93 -12.37 -20.02
N PRO A 298 1.42 -11.71 -21.08
CA PRO A 298 2.50 -10.73 -20.99
C PRO A 298 2.11 -9.41 -20.27
N GLY A 299 0.83 -9.16 -20.04
CA GLY A 299 0.33 -7.93 -19.42
C GLY A 299 -0.43 -8.12 -18.11
N ASN A 300 -0.45 -9.35 -17.56
CA ASN A 300 -1.25 -9.64 -16.36
C ASN A 300 -0.71 -10.80 -15.50
N PHE A 301 0.54 -11.19 -15.71
CA PHE A 301 1.21 -12.19 -14.89
C PHE A 301 2.64 -11.76 -14.56
N ARG A 302 3.04 -11.88 -13.31
CA ARG A 302 4.42 -11.62 -12.84
C ARG A 302 4.90 -12.76 -11.93
N LEU A 303 6.19 -13.06 -12.02
CA LEU A 303 6.88 -13.95 -11.09
C LEU A 303 7.59 -13.12 -10.03
N MET A 304 7.53 -13.53 -8.77
CA MET A 304 8.14 -12.83 -7.65
C MET A 304 8.96 -13.80 -6.80
N GLY A 305 10.20 -13.43 -6.50
CA GLY A 305 11.09 -14.26 -5.69
C GLY A 305 12.33 -13.51 -5.20
N PRO A 306 12.91 -13.92 -4.05
CA PRO A 306 14.03 -13.21 -3.44
C PRO A 306 15.39 -13.64 -4.03
N ASP A 307 15.64 -13.32 -5.32
CA ASP A 307 16.87 -13.69 -6.06
C ASP A 307 17.10 -15.22 -6.17
N GLU A 308 16.02 -16.00 -6.19
CA GLU A 308 16.07 -17.46 -6.14
C GLU A 308 15.45 -18.14 -7.37
N THR A 309 15.13 -17.39 -8.42
CA THR A 309 14.44 -17.94 -9.62
C THR A 309 15.23 -19.07 -10.27
N ALA A 310 16.51 -18.88 -10.52
CA ALA A 310 17.34 -19.89 -11.15
C ALA A 310 17.63 -21.09 -10.21
N SER A 311 17.91 -20.83 -8.94
CA SER A 311 18.21 -21.87 -7.96
C SER A 311 16.98 -22.72 -7.61
N ASN A 312 15.78 -22.16 -7.73
CA ASN A 312 14.51 -22.88 -7.67
C ASN A 312 14.14 -23.60 -9.00
N ARG A 313 15.05 -23.66 -9.98
CA ARG A 313 14.84 -24.29 -11.29
C ARG A 313 13.74 -23.62 -12.14
N LEU A 314 13.49 -22.32 -11.94
CA LEU A 314 12.50 -21.56 -12.69
C LEU A 314 13.12 -20.73 -13.82
N GLN A 315 14.41 -20.88 -14.09
CA GLN A 315 15.15 -20.05 -15.07
C GLN A 315 14.59 -20.09 -16.49
N ASN A 316 13.76 -21.07 -16.85
CA ASN A 316 13.13 -21.12 -18.17
C ASN A 316 12.27 -19.87 -18.44
N VAL A 317 11.80 -19.15 -17.42
CA VAL A 317 11.04 -17.90 -17.60
C VAL A 317 11.85 -16.82 -18.31
N TYR A 318 13.19 -16.87 -18.22
CA TYR A 318 14.07 -15.92 -18.89
C TYR A 318 14.13 -16.10 -20.41
N GLU A 319 13.59 -17.20 -20.94
CA GLU A 319 13.42 -17.39 -22.38
C GLU A 319 12.36 -16.43 -22.99
N VAL A 320 11.43 -15.93 -22.16
CA VAL A 320 10.29 -15.10 -22.60
C VAL A 320 10.22 -13.73 -21.92
N THR A 321 10.95 -13.52 -20.83
CA THR A 321 11.01 -12.25 -20.12
C THR A 321 12.35 -12.10 -19.40
N LYS A 322 12.51 -11.01 -18.66
CA LYS A 322 13.70 -10.71 -17.86
C LYS A 322 13.31 -10.25 -16.46
N LYS A 323 14.31 -10.01 -15.61
CA LYS A 323 14.15 -9.40 -14.28
C LYS A 323 13.83 -7.92 -14.45
N ALA A 324 12.80 -7.44 -13.74
CA ALA A 324 12.45 -6.02 -13.72
C ALA A 324 13.52 -5.21 -12.96
N TRP A 325 14.04 -4.18 -13.61
CA TRP A 325 15.05 -3.32 -13.01
C TRP A 325 14.98 -1.91 -13.58
N MET A 326 14.76 -0.91 -12.72
CA MET A 326 14.69 0.49 -13.11
C MET A 326 15.79 1.35 -12.46
N ALA A 327 16.60 0.78 -11.55
CA ALA A 327 17.79 1.45 -11.04
C ALA A 327 18.89 1.53 -12.13
N ASP A 328 20.00 2.17 -11.80
CA ASP A 328 21.09 2.35 -12.75
C ASP A 328 21.67 1.00 -13.18
N PHE A 329 22.11 0.90 -14.43
CA PHE A 329 22.82 -0.24 -14.99
C PHE A 329 24.30 0.06 -15.08
N TYR A 330 25.11 -0.87 -14.62
CA TYR A 330 26.55 -0.85 -14.89
C TYR A 330 26.89 -1.74 -16.09
N PRO A 331 28.06 -1.55 -16.75
CA PRO A 331 28.43 -2.41 -17.88
C PRO A 331 28.45 -3.91 -17.54
N GLU A 332 28.83 -4.24 -16.32
CA GLU A 332 28.89 -5.61 -15.81
C GLU A 332 27.51 -6.26 -15.66
N ASP A 333 26.48 -5.44 -15.38
CA ASP A 333 25.09 -5.91 -15.23
C ASP A 333 24.48 -6.35 -16.57
N LEU A 334 25.10 -6.00 -17.69
CA LEU A 334 24.63 -6.35 -19.04
C LEU A 334 25.20 -7.68 -19.52
N ASP A 335 26.18 -8.25 -18.81
CA ASP A 335 26.80 -9.53 -19.13
C ASP A 335 26.08 -10.70 -18.44
N GLY A 336 25.02 -11.18 -19.06
CA GLY A 336 24.28 -12.38 -18.61
C GLY A 336 23.37 -12.18 -17.39
N SER A 337 23.13 -10.94 -16.94
CA SER A 337 22.36 -10.68 -15.71
C SER A 337 20.85 -10.80 -15.85
N GLU A 338 20.34 -10.92 -17.07
CA GLU A 338 18.90 -10.98 -17.36
C GLU A 338 18.10 -9.74 -16.86
N LEU A 339 18.74 -8.59 -16.64
CA LEU A 339 18.07 -7.35 -16.21
C LEU A 339 17.42 -6.62 -17.38
N SER A 340 16.24 -6.02 -17.15
CA SER A 340 15.53 -5.21 -18.14
C SER A 340 14.54 -4.26 -17.48
N GLN A 341 14.38 -3.06 -18.06
CA GLN A 341 13.31 -2.15 -17.67
C GLN A 341 11.91 -2.73 -17.93
N ASP A 342 11.81 -3.69 -18.86
CA ASP A 342 10.57 -4.37 -19.23
C ASP A 342 10.43 -5.77 -18.64
N GLY A 343 11.29 -6.15 -17.71
CA GLY A 343 11.25 -7.44 -17.05
C GLY A 343 9.94 -7.67 -16.29
N ARG A 344 9.56 -8.93 -16.13
CA ARG A 344 8.36 -9.36 -15.41
C ARG A 344 8.67 -10.30 -14.25
N VAL A 345 9.93 -10.65 -14.06
CA VAL A 345 10.42 -11.33 -12.87
C VAL A 345 10.84 -10.26 -11.86
N MET A 346 10.18 -10.22 -10.73
CA MET A 346 10.42 -9.24 -9.67
C MET A 346 11.30 -9.88 -8.60
N GLU A 347 12.55 -9.47 -8.51
CA GLU A 347 13.49 -10.02 -7.53
C GLU A 347 14.00 -8.96 -6.57
N MET A 348 13.82 -9.21 -5.27
CA MET A 348 14.30 -8.37 -4.17
C MET A 348 14.50 -9.26 -2.94
N LEU A 349 15.60 -9.11 -2.22
CA LEU A 349 15.84 -9.87 -0.98
C LEU A 349 14.96 -9.36 0.18
N SER A 350 13.65 -9.52 -0.01
CA SER A 350 12.63 -9.22 0.98
C SER A 350 11.33 -9.94 0.63
N GLU A 351 11.11 -11.08 1.22
CA GLU A 351 9.88 -11.87 1.04
C GLU A 351 8.64 -11.07 1.38
N HIS A 352 8.70 -10.24 2.42
CA HIS A 352 7.60 -9.36 2.82
C HIS A 352 7.21 -8.39 1.71
N THR A 353 8.18 -7.72 1.09
CA THR A 353 7.93 -6.77 0.01
C THR A 353 7.35 -7.48 -1.22
N LEU A 354 7.91 -8.63 -1.58
CA LEU A 354 7.45 -9.43 -2.73
C LEU A 354 6.03 -9.96 -2.56
N GLN A 355 5.71 -10.48 -1.38
CA GLN A 355 4.35 -10.93 -1.06
C GLN A 355 3.37 -9.75 -1.07
N GLY A 356 3.76 -8.60 -0.51
CA GLY A 356 2.94 -7.39 -0.56
C GLY A 356 2.70 -6.89 -2.00
N TRP A 357 3.72 -6.92 -2.87
CA TRP A 357 3.52 -6.65 -4.29
C TRP A 357 2.56 -7.62 -4.95
N LEU A 358 2.72 -8.92 -4.66
CA LEU A 358 1.82 -9.94 -5.21
C LEU A 358 0.39 -9.72 -4.74
N GLU A 359 0.17 -9.48 -3.46
CA GLU A 359 -1.16 -9.24 -2.91
C GLU A 359 -1.83 -8.03 -3.56
N GLY A 360 -1.18 -6.88 -3.61
CA GLY A 360 -1.71 -5.69 -4.28
C GLY A 360 -1.99 -5.93 -5.77
N TYR A 361 -1.16 -6.70 -6.45
CA TYR A 361 -1.32 -7.07 -7.85
C TYR A 361 -2.54 -7.95 -8.08
N LEU A 362 -2.77 -8.94 -7.20
CA LEU A 362 -3.94 -9.82 -7.24
C LEU A 362 -5.23 -9.03 -6.95
N LEU A 363 -5.21 -8.16 -5.95
CA LEU A 363 -6.37 -7.35 -5.54
C LEU A 363 -6.86 -6.41 -6.64
N THR A 364 -6.02 -6.06 -7.60
CA THR A 364 -6.37 -5.27 -8.77
C THR A 364 -6.59 -6.11 -10.04
N GLY A 365 -6.87 -7.40 -9.88
CA GLY A 365 -7.37 -8.28 -10.94
C GLY A 365 -6.29 -8.92 -11.82
N ARG A 366 -5.05 -8.97 -11.38
CA ARG A 366 -3.92 -9.62 -12.06
C ARG A 366 -3.62 -10.98 -11.44
N HIS A 367 -2.58 -11.65 -11.94
CA HIS A 367 -2.13 -12.95 -11.48
C HIS A 367 -0.62 -12.96 -11.30
N GLY A 368 -0.15 -13.81 -10.40
CA GLY A 368 1.29 -13.96 -10.16
C GLY A 368 1.63 -15.22 -9.43
N PHE A 369 2.91 -15.46 -9.30
CA PHE A 369 3.46 -16.59 -8.59
C PHE A 369 4.63 -16.10 -7.72
N PHE A 370 4.61 -16.48 -6.44
CA PHE A 370 5.69 -16.23 -5.50
C PHE A 370 6.42 -17.54 -5.20
N HIS A 371 7.75 -17.47 -5.17
CA HIS A 371 8.59 -18.59 -4.77
C HIS A 371 9.65 -18.14 -3.79
N THR A 372 10.08 -19.06 -2.93
CA THR A 372 11.17 -18.89 -1.97
C THR A 372 11.71 -20.24 -1.57
N TYR A 373 12.85 -20.29 -0.87
CA TYR A 373 13.35 -21.53 -0.31
C TYR A 373 12.51 -21.96 0.91
N GLU A 374 12.40 -23.26 1.09
CA GLU A 374 11.78 -23.86 2.27
C GLU A 374 12.36 -23.33 3.60
N ALA A 375 13.65 -23.04 3.63
CA ALA A 375 14.34 -22.46 4.79
C ALA A 375 13.73 -21.14 5.28
N PHE A 376 13.05 -20.38 4.40
CA PHE A 376 12.45 -19.07 4.71
C PHE A 376 10.93 -19.14 4.93
N ALA A 377 10.35 -20.32 5.12
CA ALA A 377 8.91 -20.50 5.35
C ALA A 377 8.39 -19.62 6.51
N HIS A 378 9.15 -19.45 7.58
CA HIS A 378 8.73 -18.62 8.71
C HIS A 378 8.73 -17.12 8.40
N VAL A 379 9.55 -16.65 7.46
CA VAL A 379 9.49 -15.25 6.97
C VAL A 379 8.23 -15.03 6.16
N VAL A 380 7.89 -16.00 5.32
CA VAL A 380 6.67 -15.98 4.48
C VAL A 380 5.40 -16.07 5.32
N ASP A 381 5.41 -16.84 6.39
CA ASP A 381 4.26 -17.10 7.24
C ASP A 381 3.60 -15.83 7.81
N SER A 382 4.39 -14.82 8.16
CA SER A 382 3.87 -13.56 8.70
C SER A 382 2.95 -12.82 7.72
N MET A 383 3.35 -12.72 6.46
CA MET A 383 2.51 -12.14 5.40
C MET A 383 1.35 -13.04 5.01
N PHE A 384 1.55 -14.33 5.03
CA PHE A 384 0.49 -15.30 4.77
C PHE A 384 -0.63 -15.20 5.81
N ASN A 385 -0.27 -15.04 7.07
CA ASN A 385 -1.25 -14.81 8.15
C ASN A 385 -2.01 -13.49 7.97
N GLN A 386 -1.33 -12.43 7.57
CA GLN A 386 -1.98 -11.15 7.25
C GLN A 386 -2.96 -11.31 6.08
N HIS A 387 -2.58 -11.99 5.03
CA HIS A 387 -3.45 -12.27 3.89
C HIS A 387 -4.65 -13.16 4.27
N ALA A 388 -4.45 -14.16 5.12
CA ALA A 388 -5.53 -15.00 5.62
C ALA A 388 -6.55 -14.20 6.43
N LYS A 389 -6.11 -13.27 7.28
CA LYS A 389 -7.01 -12.33 7.98
C LYS A 389 -7.79 -11.46 7.00
N TRP A 390 -7.12 -10.94 5.97
CA TRP A 390 -7.77 -10.15 4.94
C TRP A 390 -8.86 -10.97 4.22
N LEU A 391 -8.58 -12.22 3.88
CA LEU A 391 -9.57 -13.12 3.26
C LEU A 391 -10.73 -13.44 4.19
N ASP A 392 -10.51 -13.56 5.49
CA ASP A 392 -11.57 -13.83 6.49
C ASP A 392 -12.55 -12.65 6.60
N ILE A 393 -12.11 -11.43 6.32
CA ILE A 393 -12.93 -10.22 6.32
C ILE A 393 -13.71 -10.06 5.00
N CYS A 394 -13.19 -10.54 3.89
CA CYS A 394 -13.83 -10.46 2.57
C CYS A 394 -14.93 -11.51 2.37
#